data_af7715ee4501b766e7b5d820cb4edfde
#
_entry.id   af7715ee4501b766e7b5d820cb4edfde
#
_cell.length_a   1.000
_cell.length_b   1.000
_cell.length_c   1.000
_cell.angle_alpha   90.00
_cell.angle_beta   90.00
_cell.angle_gamma   90.00
#
_symmetry.space_group_name_H-M   'P 1'
#
loop_
_entity.id
_entity.type
_entity.pdbx_description
1 polymer ?
#
loop_
_entity_poly.entity_id
_entity_poly.type
_entity_poly.pdbx_seq_one_letter_code
_entity_poly.pdbx_strand_id
1 'polypeptide(L)'
;MPIPKPKPYERMSDFMQRCMSDEKMVTEYEVEQRAAVCRSSFEEKMASEKVSFDYDETLSTQKGMQLAEEWISKGADVYIISARQDKDGMLTRANRLGIPESRIYATGSNKAKVEKIKELEITIHYDNNEEVIKELGAIGRLFNGK
;
A
#
# COMPACT_ATOMS: atom_id res chain seq x y z
N MET A 1 22.34 0.82 -17.29
CA MET A 1 22.46 1.85 -16.24
C MET A 1 21.26 1.81 -15.34
N PRO A 2 21.44 1.91 -14.02
CA PRO A 2 20.28 1.86 -13.13
C PRO A 2 19.41 3.09 -13.29
N ILE A 3 18.15 2.86 -13.56
CA ILE A 3 17.11 3.89 -13.58
C ILE A 3 16.78 4.22 -12.12
N PRO A 4 16.58 5.51 -11.77
CA PRO A 4 16.15 5.85 -10.41
C PRO A 4 14.91 5.06 -10.01
N LYS A 5 14.87 4.60 -8.77
CA LYS A 5 13.75 3.84 -8.23
C LYS A 5 13.06 4.62 -7.13
N PRO A 6 11.73 4.48 -6.99
CA PRO A 6 11.01 5.14 -5.90
C PRO A 6 11.52 4.69 -4.54
N LYS A 7 11.61 5.65 -3.62
CA LYS A 7 11.91 5.35 -2.22
C LYS A 7 10.63 4.88 -1.54
N PRO A 8 10.72 4.11 -0.43
CA PRO A 8 9.54 3.81 0.34
C PRO A 8 8.79 5.11 0.69
N TYR A 9 7.47 5.12 0.44
CA TYR A 9 6.58 6.24 0.77
C TYR A 9 6.74 7.50 -0.07
N GLU A 10 7.58 7.48 -1.08
CA GLU A 10 7.76 8.62 -1.96
C GLU A 10 6.51 8.81 -2.83
N ARG A 11 6.02 10.05 -2.88
CA ARG A 11 4.88 10.39 -3.75
C ARG A 11 5.32 10.38 -5.21
N MET A 12 4.37 10.11 -6.11
CA MET A 12 4.65 10.11 -7.53
C MET A 12 5.25 11.43 -7.99
N SER A 13 4.71 12.57 -7.54
CA SER A 13 5.21 13.89 -7.91
C SER A 13 6.66 14.09 -7.47
N ASP A 14 6.99 13.69 -6.24
CA ASP A 14 8.34 13.81 -5.70
C ASP A 14 9.31 12.90 -6.45
N PHE A 15 8.90 11.66 -6.72
CA PHE A 15 9.72 10.73 -7.48
C PHE A 15 9.93 11.22 -8.91
N MET A 16 8.88 11.68 -9.58
CA MET A 16 8.99 12.18 -10.95
C MET A 16 9.96 13.35 -11.04
N GLN A 17 9.88 14.28 -10.09
CA GLN A 17 10.80 15.43 -10.04
C GLN A 17 12.25 14.95 -9.89
N ARG A 18 12.50 14.07 -8.97
CA ARG A 18 13.84 13.51 -8.71
C ARG A 18 14.34 12.70 -9.90
N CYS A 19 13.51 11.84 -10.47
CA CYS A 19 13.85 11.01 -11.61
C CYS A 19 14.11 11.84 -12.87
N MET A 20 13.26 12.82 -13.16
CA MET A 20 13.38 13.68 -14.34
C MET A 20 14.64 14.55 -14.31
N SER A 21 15.13 14.89 -13.12
CA SER A 21 16.32 15.72 -12.94
C SER A 21 17.59 14.91 -12.67
N ASP A 22 17.49 13.58 -12.61
CA ASP A 22 18.64 12.72 -12.42
C ASP A 22 19.61 12.89 -13.59
N GLU A 23 20.90 13.09 -13.27
CA GLU A 23 21.93 13.38 -14.27
C GLU A 23 22.02 12.32 -15.36
N LYS A 24 21.92 11.04 -14.99
CA LYS A 24 21.97 9.95 -15.96
C LYS A 24 20.75 9.95 -16.86
N MET A 25 19.58 10.25 -16.30
CA MET A 25 18.35 10.33 -17.07
C MET A 25 18.40 11.49 -18.06
N VAL A 26 18.92 12.64 -17.65
CA VAL A 26 19.07 13.81 -18.52
C VAL A 26 20.03 13.51 -19.68
N THR A 27 21.09 12.77 -19.41
CA THR A 27 22.11 12.43 -20.41
C THR A 27 21.62 11.40 -21.42
N GLU A 28 20.91 10.37 -20.97
CA GLU A 28 20.54 9.22 -21.79
C GLU A 28 19.20 9.35 -22.49
N TYR A 29 18.29 10.17 -21.96
CA TYR A 29 16.90 10.24 -22.45
C TYR A 29 16.48 11.67 -22.73
N GLU A 30 15.68 11.85 -23.79
CA GLU A 30 15.01 13.11 -24.03
C GLU A 30 13.86 13.29 -23.04
N VAL A 31 13.33 14.52 -22.90
CA VAL A 31 12.32 14.85 -21.90
C VAL A 31 11.11 13.91 -21.93
N GLU A 32 10.57 13.64 -23.12
CA GLU A 32 9.40 12.76 -23.26
C GLU A 32 9.71 11.32 -22.86
N GLN A 33 10.88 10.83 -23.26
CA GLN A 33 11.34 9.49 -22.90
C GLN A 33 11.59 9.38 -21.42
N ARG A 34 12.21 10.41 -20.80
CA ARG A 34 12.43 10.42 -19.36
C ARG A 34 11.13 10.31 -18.59
N ALA A 35 10.11 11.07 -18.99
CA ALA A 35 8.82 11.04 -18.34
C ALA A 35 8.20 9.64 -18.39
N ALA A 36 8.27 8.97 -19.54
CA ALA A 36 7.74 7.63 -19.72
C ALA A 36 8.49 6.60 -18.87
N VAL A 37 9.82 6.66 -18.86
CA VAL A 37 10.66 5.74 -18.08
C VAL A 37 10.44 5.93 -16.60
N CYS A 38 10.41 7.18 -16.12
CA CYS A 38 10.19 7.48 -14.70
C CYS A 38 8.80 7.02 -14.25
N ARG A 39 7.78 7.25 -15.04
CA ARG A 39 6.42 6.80 -14.73
C ARG A 39 6.35 5.28 -14.66
N SER A 40 6.94 4.58 -15.62
CA SER A 40 6.97 3.10 -15.60
C SER A 40 7.67 2.57 -14.36
N SER A 41 8.79 3.17 -13.97
CA SER A 41 9.53 2.76 -12.77
C SER A 41 8.67 2.92 -11.51
N PHE A 42 7.94 4.03 -11.40
CA PHE A 42 7.06 4.26 -10.25
C PHE A 42 5.89 3.26 -10.24
N GLU A 43 5.26 3.03 -11.39
CA GLU A 43 4.15 2.09 -11.52
C GLU A 43 4.56 0.66 -11.21
N GLU A 44 5.73 0.23 -11.65
CA GLU A 44 6.28 -1.09 -11.30
C GLU A 44 6.45 -1.24 -9.81
N LYS A 45 6.96 -0.21 -9.14
CA LYS A 45 7.13 -0.23 -7.68
C LYS A 45 5.77 -0.35 -6.99
N MET A 46 4.77 0.40 -7.43
CA MET A 46 3.41 0.33 -6.88
C MET A 46 2.80 -1.05 -7.11
N ALA A 47 2.98 -1.63 -8.28
CA ALA A 47 2.46 -2.97 -8.61
C ALA A 47 3.14 -4.07 -7.78
N SER A 48 4.36 -3.85 -7.27
CA SER A 48 5.07 -4.84 -6.44
C SER A 48 4.69 -4.73 -4.96
N GLU A 49 3.93 -3.71 -4.55
CA GLU A 49 3.57 -3.52 -3.14
C GLU A 49 2.48 -4.49 -2.69
N LYS A 50 2.63 -4.97 -1.47
CA LYS A 50 1.59 -5.71 -0.76
C LYS A 50 1.06 -4.79 0.34
N VAL A 51 -0.17 -4.35 0.19
CA VAL A 51 -0.75 -3.35 1.08
C VAL A 51 -1.89 -3.98 1.86
N SER A 52 -1.89 -3.82 3.17
CA SER A 52 -2.98 -4.31 4.00
C SER A 52 -3.65 -3.17 4.75
N PHE A 53 -4.92 -3.38 5.05
CA PHE A 53 -5.75 -2.44 5.79
C PHE A 53 -6.39 -3.15 6.96
N ASP A 54 -6.37 -2.49 8.13
CA ASP A 54 -7.27 -2.86 9.21
C ASP A 54 -8.70 -2.59 8.75
N TYR A 55 -9.68 -3.24 9.36
CA TYR A 55 -11.07 -3.03 8.96
C TYR A 55 -11.74 -1.92 9.76
N ASP A 56 -11.81 -2.07 11.09
CA ASP A 56 -12.52 -1.11 11.94
C ASP A 56 -11.85 0.25 11.94
N GLU A 57 -12.62 1.29 11.69
CA GLU A 57 -12.17 2.69 11.63
C GLU A 57 -11.08 2.96 10.58
N THR A 58 -10.79 1.99 9.73
CA THR A 58 -9.85 2.13 8.60
C THR A 58 -10.58 1.82 7.31
N LEU A 59 -10.67 0.55 6.90
CA LEU A 59 -11.34 0.20 5.66
C LEU A 59 -12.86 0.36 5.75
N SER A 60 -13.43 0.31 6.95
CA SER A 60 -14.85 0.58 7.14
C SER A 60 -15.24 2.04 6.88
N THR A 61 -14.26 2.92 6.70
CA THR A 61 -14.49 4.34 6.39
C THR A 61 -14.42 4.60 4.90
N GLN A 62 -15.04 5.69 4.45
CA GLN A 62 -14.99 6.09 3.04
C GLN A 62 -13.56 6.40 2.59
N LYS A 63 -12.78 7.10 3.42
CA LYS A 63 -11.37 7.39 3.11
C LYS A 63 -10.55 6.12 2.94
N GLY A 64 -10.77 5.13 3.80
CA GLY A 64 -10.08 3.85 3.69
C GLY A 64 -10.43 3.12 2.41
N MET A 65 -11.70 3.13 2.02
CA MET A 65 -12.15 2.54 0.76
C MET A 65 -11.49 3.22 -0.45
N GLN A 66 -11.45 4.55 -0.44
CA GLN A 66 -10.83 5.32 -1.53
C GLN A 66 -9.33 5.02 -1.64
N LEU A 67 -8.64 4.96 -0.51
CA LEU A 67 -7.22 4.65 -0.49
C LEU A 67 -6.95 3.24 -1.02
N ALA A 68 -7.77 2.28 -0.62
CA ALA A 68 -7.66 0.91 -1.12
C ALA A 68 -7.90 0.85 -2.64
N GLU A 69 -8.89 1.58 -3.13
CA GLU A 69 -9.17 1.67 -4.57
C GLU A 69 -7.97 2.23 -5.34
N GLU A 70 -7.31 3.24 -4.79
CA GLU A 70 -6.11 3.82 -5.42
C GLU A 70 -5.00 2.78 -5.55
N TRP A 71 -4.72 2.01 -4.48
CA TRP A 71 -3.71 0.98 -4.53
C TRP A 71 -4.05 -0.11 -5.54
N ILE A 72 -5.31 -0.55 -5.55
CA ILE A 72 -5.78 -1.57 -6.49
C ILE A 72 -5.62 -1.08 -7.93
N SER A 73 -5.97 0.17 -8.19
CA SER A 73 -5.86 0.75 -9.54
C SER A 73 -4.42 0.82 -10.03
N LYS A 74 -3.46 0.84 -9.12
CA LYS A 74 -2.03 0.84 -9.44
C LYS A 74 -1.43 -0.55 -9.51
N GLY A 75 -2.24 -1.58 -9.34
CA GLY A 75 -1.83 -2.98 -9.47
C GLY A 75 -1.27 -3.62 -8.21
N ALA A 76 -1.32 -2.94 -7.08
CA ALA A 76 -0.85 -3.50 -5.80
C ALA A 76 -1.78 -4.62 -5.32
N ASP A 77 -1.21 -5.59 -4.60
CA ASP A 77 -1.99 -6.62 -3.94
C ASP A 77 -2.52 -6.07 -2.62
N VAL A 78 -3.83 -5.98 -2.50
CA VAL A 78 -4.47 -5.41 -1.30
C VAL A 78 -5.10 -6.51 -0.46
N TYR A 79 -4.83 -6.46 0.84
CA TYR A 79 -5.29 -7.40 1.84
C TYR A 79 -6.10 -6.69 2.91
N ILE A 80 -6.99 -7.42 3.58
CA ILE A 80 -7.67 -6.95 4.78
C ILE A 80 -7.19 -7.84 5.93
N ILE A 81 -6.54 -7.24 6.92
CA ILE A 81 -6.01 -7.96 8.07
C ILE A 81 -6.50 -7.27 9.33
N SER A 82 -7.41 -7.92 10.04
CA SER A 82 -8.11 -7.37 11.19
C SER A 82 -7.89 -8.20 12.45
N ALA A 83 -7.99 -7.55 13.60
CA ALA A 83 -7.98 -8.24 14.89
C ALA A 83 -9.35 -8.85 15.25
N ARG A 84 -10.36 -8.69 14.41
CA ARG A 84 -11.67 -9.31 14.63
C ARG A 84 -11.57 -10.82 14.65
N GLN A 85 -12.53 -11.47 15.29
CA GLN A 85 -12.60 -12.93 15.34
C GLN A 85 -13.32 -13.53 14.15
N ASP A 86 -14.10 -12.73 13.42
CA ASP A 86 -14.82 -13.18 12.22
C ASP A 86 -14.68 -12.16 11.10
N LYS A 87 -15.13 -12.56 9.91
CA LYS A 87 -15.02 -11.73 8.69
C LYS A 87 -16.29 -10.94 8.39
N ASP A 88 -17.24 -10.90 9.31
CA ASP A 88 -18.51 -10.20 9.09
C ASP A 88 -18.28 -8.73 8.75
N GLY A 89 -18.97 -8.24 7.74
CA GLY A 89 -18.82 -6.90 7.22
C GLY A 89 -17.62 -6.71 6.30
N MET A 90 -16.51 -7.41 6.56
CA MET A 90 -15.33 -7.31 5.72
C MET A 90 -15.55 -7.85 4.32
N LEU A 91 -16.30 -8.93 4.21
CA LEU A 91 -16.59 -9.58 2.92
C LEU A 91 -17.35 -8.65 1.98
N THR A 92 -18.30 -7.87 2.51
CA THR A 92 -19.06 -6.92 1.71
C THR A 92 -18.16 -5.84 1.12
N ARG A 93 -17.28 -5.27 1.94
CA ARG A 93 -16.34 -4.25 1.47
C ARG A 93 -15.32 -4.81 0.49
N ALA A 94 -14.81 -5.99 0.80
CA ALA A 94 -13.86 -6.68 -0.08
C ALA A 94 -14.48 -6.95 -1.46
N ASN A 95 -15.74 -7.37 -1.48
CA ASN A 95 -16.46 -7.61 -2.72
C ASN A 95 -16.55 -6.35 -3.58
N ARG A 96 -16.83 -5.21 -2.97
CA ARG A 96 -16.89 -3.91 -3.68
C ARG A 96 -15.53 -3.54 -4.28
N LEU A 97 -14.45 -3.90 -3.60
CA LEU A 97 -13.10 -3.59 -4.03
C LEU A 97 -12.50 -4.64 -4.96
N GLY A 98 -13.15 -5.79 -5.10
CA GLY A 98 -12.61 -6.91 -5.87
C GLY A 98 -11.51 -7.68 -5.15
N ILE A 99 -11.43 -7.57 -3.82
CA ILE A 99 -10.47 -8.31 -3.01
C ILE A 99 -11.02 -9.72 -2.75
N PRO A 100 -10.29 -10.80 -3.14
CA PRO A 100 -10.76 -12.16 -2.89
C PRO A 100 -10.71 -12.52 -1.41
N GLU A 101 -11.59 -13.43 -0.99
CA GLU A 101 -11.65 -13.88 0.41
C GLU A 101 -10.31 -14.44 0.90
N SER A 102 -9.51 -15.01 0.02
CA SER A 102 -8.19 -15.54 0.35
C SER A 102 -7.21 -14.46 0.84
N ARG A 103 -7.53 -13.19 0.66
CA ARG A 103 -6.74 -12.06 1.13
C ARG A 103 -7.39 -11.33 2.31
N ILE A 104 -8.37 -11.96 2.94
CA ILE A 104 -9.07 -11.39 4.10
C ILE A 104 -8.77 -12.26 5.31
N TYR A 105 -8.23 -11.64 6.37
CA TYR A 105 -7.81 -12.33 7.58
C TYR A 105 -8.45 -11.72 8.81
N ALA A 106 -9.19 -12.52 9.57
CA ALA A 106 -9.69 -12.17 10.88
C ALA A 106 -8.81 -12.91 11.89
N THR A 107 -7.84 -12.20 12.48
CA THR A 107 -6.76 -12.83 13.25
C THR A 107 -7.10 -13.07 14.72
N GLY A 108 -8.09 -12.38 15.26
CA GLY A 108 -8.56 -12.56 16.63
C GLY A 108 -7.87 -11.70 17.66
N SER A 109 -6.73 -11.08 17.36
CA SER A 109 -6.03 -10.20 18.29
C SER A 109 -5.04 -9.29 17.53
N ASN A 110 -4.62 -8.21 18.18
CA ASN A 110 -3.61 -7.33 17.59
C ASN A 110 -2.26 -8.02 17.46
N LYS A 111 -1.91 -8.87 18.40
CA LYS A 111 -0.66 -9.65 18.33
C LYS A 111 -0.68 -10.56 17.11
N ALA A 112 -1.77 -11.30 16.93
CA ALA A 112 -1.93 -12.20 15.78
C ALA A 112 -1.97 -11.42 14.48
N LYS A 113 -2.55 -10.21 14.47
CA LYS A 113 -2.56 -9.32 13.32
C LYS A 113 -1.13 -8.97 12.89
N VAL A 114 -0.31 -8.51 13.84
CA VAL A 114 1.10 -8.16 13.56
C VAL A 114 1.87 -9.37 13.01
N GLU A 115 1.68 -10.54 13.62
CA GLU A 115 2.33 -11.77 13.16
C GLU A 115 1.92 -12.12 11.73
N LYS A 116 0.64 -11.99 11.40
CA LYS A 116 0.13 -12.28 10.06
C LYS A 116 0.68 -11.30 9.03
N ILE A 117 0.77 -10.02 9.39
CA ILE A 117 1.34 -9.00 8.50
C ILE A 117 2.78 -9.35 8.15
N LYS A 118 3.57 -9.76 9.12
CA LYS A 118 4.96 -10.16 8.91
C LYS A 118 5.06 -11.47 8.11
N GLU A 119 4.21 -12.43 8.42
CA GLU A 119 4.18 -13.72 7.71
C GLU A 119 3.88 -13.56 6.23
N LEU A 120 2.96 -12.66 5.88
CA LEU A 120 2.57 -12.40 4.51
C LEU A 120 3.54 -11.49 3.75
N GLU A 121 4.56 -10.99 4.44
CA GLU A 121 5.55 -10.06 3.87
C GLU A 121 4.88 -8.79 3.34
N ILE A 122 3.90 -8.29 4.08
CA ILE A 122 3.22 -7.03 3.75
C ILE A 122 4.23 -5.89 3.78
N THR A 123 4.18 -5.03 2.77
CA THR A 123 5.11 -3.91 2.66
C THR A 123 4.56 -2.63 3.27
N ILE A 124 3.24 -2.45 3.28
CA ILE A 124 2.59 -1.28 3.88
C ILE A 124 1.30 -1.73 4.56
N HIS A 125 1.11 -1.36 5.83
CA HIS A 125 -0.12 -1.64 6.57
C HIS A 125 -0.72 -0.38 7.15
N TYR A 126 -1.98 -0.13 6.84
CA TYR A 126 -2.74 1.01 7.37
C TYR A 126 -3.61 0.56 8.55
N ASP A 127 -3.48 1.24 9.66
CA ASP A 127 -4.20 0.92 10.89
C ASP A 127 -4.44 2.20 11.70
N ASN A 128 -5.54 2.25 12.42
CA ASN A 128 -5.82 3.37 13.32
C ASN A 128 -5.25 3.14 14.73
N ASN A 129 -4.70 1.96 15.00
CA ASN A 129 -4.16 1.61 16.31
C ASN A 129 -2.66 1.89 16.37
N GLU A 130 -2.28 2.86 17.20
CA GLU A 130 -0.88 3.29 17.35
C GLU A 130 0.04 2.16 17.82
N GLU A 131 -0.45 1.26 18.68
CA GLU A 131 0.35 0.16 19.18
C GLU A 131 0.74 -0.81 18.07
N VAL A 132 -0.20 -1.09 17.15
CA VAL A 132 0.08 -1.92 15.99
C VAL A 132 1.12 -1.24 15.09
N ILE A 133 0.98 0.06 14.88
CA ILE A 133 1.92 0.82 14.04
C ILE A 133 3.32 0.81 14.65
N LYS A 134 3.45 0.95 15.97
CA LYS A 134 4.74 0.87 16.65
C LYS A 134 5.40 -0.49 16.47
N GLU A 135 4.62 -1.56 16.60
CA GLU A 135 5.14 -2.92 16.43
C GLU A 135 5.61 -3.20 15.00
N LEU A 136 4.97 -2.59 14.01
CA LEU A 136 5.32 -2.79 12.61
C LEU A 136 6.50 -1.92 12.16
N GLY A 137 6.74 -0.80 12.82
CA GLY A 137 7.83 0.10 12.46
C GLY A 137 7.64 0.72 11.07
N ALA A 138 8.60 0.53 10.19
CA ALA A 138 8.60 1.17 8.87
C ALA A 138 7.43 0.73 7.96
N ILE A 139 6.84 -0.43 8.21
CA ILE A 139 5.72 -0.96 7.43
C ILE A 139 4.41 -0.23 7.80
N GLY A 140 4.29 0.19 9.06
CA GLY A 140 3.05 0.74 9.58
C GLY A 140 2.76 2.17 9.13
N ARG A 141 1.46 2.45 8.88
CA ARG A 141 0.94 3.77 8.54
C ARG A 141 -0.24 4.06 9.43
N LEU A 142 -0.11 5.05 10.30
CA LEU A 142 -1.23 5.44 11.14
C LEU A 142 -2.30 6.08 10.25
N PHE A 143 -3.51 5.54 10.33
CA PHE A 143 -4.63 5.98 9.50
C PHE A 143 -5.69 6.66 10.35
N ASN A 144 -6.20 7.79 9.84
CA ASN A 144 -7.32 8.51 10.44
C ASN A 144 -8.42 8.63 9.39
N GLY A 145 -9.53 7.93 9.62
CA GLY A 145 -10.67 7.91 8.70
C GLY A 145 -11.62 9.09 8.80
N LYS A 146 -11.34 10.02 9.70
CA LYS A 146 -12.19 11.19 9.93
C LYS A 146 -11.95 12.30 8.92
#